data_c1dac53a58fd49bfe6dcfc7bfa96413b
#
_entry.id   c1dac53a58fd49bfe6dcfc7bfa96413b
#
_cell.length_a   1.000
_cell.length_b   1.000
_cell.length_c   1.000
_cell.angle_alpha   90.00
_cell.angle_beta   90.00
_cell.angle_gamma   90.00
#
_symmetry.space_group_name_H-M   'P 1'
#
loop_
_entity.id
_entity.type
_entity.pdbx_description
1 polymer ?
#
loop_
_entity_poly.entity_id
_entity_poly.type
_entity_poly.pdbx_seq_one_letter_code
_entity_poly.pdbx_strand_id
1 'polypeptide(L)'
;MSMATLNILLPTPSTNSHYFNANYSQSSHNVYFNTNNNSNNNTKLHSLPCSHSLPLLSSLFVQTKSNPSHKFSHMPTHLSKSEALSAGTGCSWMQNNSMLQSGEGCPDLKQGLVCSAIPTERAQVSSVQDLFAFICSGPLIDKMGFSKEKIGDSIDKWIAYNSYLCRLFQLNELYLTFPQKVRFFHYYIPVFLWCEDQISQHVSKFKDGEDIPPFVIGFSAPQGCGKTTLAFALDYLFRVTGRKSATISIDDFYLTAEGQAKLREANRGNALLEFRGNAGSHDLQLSVETLTAISKLTKEGTKMKLPRYDKSAYNGRGDRADPSTWPEIEGPLTVVLYEGWMLGFKPLPVEVVKAVDPQLETVNKNLEAYFDAWDKFIKAWIVIKIKDPSCVYEWRLQAEIAMREAGNPGMSDEEVKDFVSRYLPAYHAYLPTLYSEGPNGSDPEHTLIIEIDDGRNPI
;
A
#
# COMPACT_ATOMS: atom_id res chain seq x y z
N MET A 1 28.56 -31.02 21.14
CA MET A 1 28.62 -29.56 21.15
C MET A 1 27.21 -29.05 21.17
N SER A 2 26.83 -28.43 22.25
CA SER A 2 25.47 -28.04 22.62
C SER A 2 25.00 -26.88 21.73
N MET A 3 23.83 -27.03 21.13
CA MET A 3 23.13 -25.92 20.45
C MET A 3 22.67 -24.92 21.52
N ALA A 4 23.27 -23.76 21.54
CA ALA A 4 22.80 -22.64 22.34
C ALA A 4 21.55 -22.05 21.65
N THR A 5 20.40 -22.25 22.27
CA THR A 5 19.17 -21.57 21.92
C THR A 5 19.34 -20.10 22.28
N LEU A 6 19.40 -19.23 21.27
CA LEU A 6 19.50 -17.79 21.45
C LEU A 6 18.13 -17.27 21.95
N ASN A 7 17.94 -17.18 23.25
CA ASN A 7 16.83 -16.45 23.86
C ASN A 7 17.16 -14.96 23.82
N ILE A 8 16.67 -14.28 22.80
CA ILE A 8 16.71 -12.80 22.77
C ILE A 8 15.65 -12.30 23.75
N LEU A 9 16.08 -11.86 24.92
CA LEU A 9 15.26 -11.08 25.83
C LEU A 9 14.97 -9.71 25.19
N LEU A 10 13.80 -9.57 24.61
CA LEU A 10 13.27 -8.28 24.20
C LEU A 10 12.99 -7.43 25.44
N PRO A 11 13.31 -6.13 25.46
CA PRO A 11 12.90 -5.26 26.54
C PRO A 11 11.36 -5.24 26.57
N THR A 12 10.78 -5.55 27.71
CA THR A 12 9.36 -5.43 27.97
C THR A 12 8.94 -3.97 27.77
N PRO A 13 7.89 -3.69 26.97
CA PRO A 13 7.35 -2.34 26.90
C PRO A 13 6.85 -1.94 28.28
N SER A 14 7.28 -0.79 28.77
CA SER A 14 6.72 -0.19 29.99
C SER A 14 5.22 -0.02 29.80
N THR A 15 4.46 -0.52 30.77
CA THR A 15 3.01 -0.41 30.85
C THR A 15 2.59 1.04 31.04
N ASN A 16 2.45 1.77 29.95
CA ASN A 16 1.65 2.98 29.85
C ASN A 16 1.12 3.07 28.42
N SER A 17 0.17 2.19 28.08
CA SER A 17 -0.61 2.26 26.85
C SER A 17 -2.07 2.43 27.18
N HIS A 18 -2.43 3.63 27.63
CA HIS A 18 -3.77 4.15 27.38
C HIS A 18 -3.64 5.13 26.22
N TYR A 19 -4.53 4.97 25.24
CA TYR A 19 -4.67 5.70 23.99
C TYR A 19 -3.84 5.13 22.83
N PHE A 20 -4.52 4.35 22.01
CA PHE A 20 -4.56 4.47 20.54
C PHE A 20 -5.37 3.31 19.95
N ASN A 21 -6.70 3.42 20.07
CA ASN A 21 -7.59 2.85 19.05
C ASN A 21 -7.67 3.88 17.93
N ALA A 22 -6.62 4.00 17.13
CA ALA A 22 -6.74 4.61 15.83
C ALA A 22 -7.42 3.56 14.94
N ASN A 23 -8.73 3.66 14.81
CA ASN A 23 -9.46 3.01 13.74
C ASN A 23 -8.89 3.57 12.43
N TYR A 24 -7.89 2.90 11.87
CA TYR A 24 -7.56 3.04 10.47
C TYR A 24 -8.75 2.47 9.70
N SER A 25 -9.73 3.33 9.44
CA SER A 25 -10.73 3.02 8.44
C SER A 25 -10.01 3.00 7.10
N GLN A 26 -9.52 1.84 6.73
CA GLN A 26 -9.34 1.57 5.32
C GLN A 26 -10.66 1.91 4.66
N SER A 27 -10.61 2.58 3.53
CA SER A 27 -11.75 2.92 2.71
C SER A 27 -12.43 1.64 2.21
N SER A 28 -13.20 1.02 3.07
CA SER A 28 -14.12 -0.07 2.77
C SER A 28 -15.35 0.15 3.64
N HIS A 29 -16.48 0.19 2.99
CA HIS A 29 -17.80 0.49 3.47
C HIS A 29 -18.12 -0.09 4.86
N ASN A 30 -18.24 0.76 5.86
CA ASN A 30 -18.92 0.39 7.10
C ASN A 30 -20.39 0.73 6.96
N VAL A 31 -21.20 -0.31 6.83
CA VAL A 31 -22.68 -0.20 6.93
C VAL A 31 -23.00 -0.13 8.42
N TYR A 32 -23.47 1.02 8.89
CA TYR A 32 -24.07 1.14 10.22
C TYR A 32 -25.51 0.63 10.16
N PHE A 33 -25.80 -0.44 10.88
CA PHE A 33 -27.19 -0.77 11.25
C PHE A 33 -27.63 0.15 12.37
N ASN A 34 -28.62 0.97 12.07
CA ASN A 34 -29.33 1.79 13.03
C ASN A 34 -30.40 0.93 13.71
N THR A 35 -30.18 0.54 14.97
CA THR A 35 -31.26 0.00 15.82
C THR A 35 -31.46 0.94 16.99
N ASN A 36 -32.46 1.80 16.85
CA ASN A 36 -33.11 2.42 17.99
C ASN A 36 -33.79 1.33 18.83
N ASN A 37 -33.41 1.18 20.08
CA ASN A 37 -34.38 0.89 21.14
C ASN A 37 -33.82 1.21 22.53
N ASN A 38 -34.57 2.05 23.23
CA ASN A 38 -34.50 2.35 24.64
C ASN A 38 -34.67 1.09 25.48
N SER A 39 -33.86 0.93 26.53
CA SER A 39 -34.35 0.77 27.92
C SER A 39 -33.22 0.40 28.89
N ASN A 40 -33.32 0.97 30.06
CA ASN A 40 -32.52 0.80 31.25
C ASN A 40 -32.29 -0.67 31.67
N ASN A 41 -31.10 -1.02 32.14
CA ASN A 41 -30.81 -1.41 33.51
C ASN A 41 -29.44 -2.10 33.67
N ASN A 42 -28.83 -1.75 34.81
CA ASN A 42 -27.66 -2.35 35.46
C ASN A 42 -27.47 -3.86 35.27
N THR A 43 -26.24 -4.31 35.04
CA THR A 43 -25.39 -5.13 35.91
C THR A 43 -24.26 -5.84 35.17
N LYS A 44 -23.08 -5.80 35.82
CA LYS A 44 -21.96 -6.79 35.81
C LYS A 44 -21.16 -7.11 34.56
N LEU A 45 -19.87 -6.81 34.73
CA LEU A 45 -18.70 -7.32 34.04
C LEU A 45 -18.80 -8.80 33.64
N HIS A 46 -18.56 -9.07 32.36
CA HIS A 46 -17.88 -10.27 31.91
C HIS A 46 -17.02 -9.93 30.67
N SER A 47 -15.76 -10.30 30.76
CA SER A 47 -14.74 -10.23 29.76
C SER A 47 -15.14 -11.00 28.49
N LEU A 48 -15.06 -10.34 27.33
CA LEU A 48 -15.12 -10.97 26.01
C LEU A 48 -13.84 -10.66 25.22
N PRO A 49 -13.31 -11.61 24.47
CA PRO A 49 -12.06 -11.45 23.75
C PRO A 49 -12.27 -10.61 22.49
N CYS A 50 -11.42 -9.60 22.30
CA CYS A 50 -11.31 -8.85 21.05
C CYS A 50 -10.77 -9.75 19.93
N SER A 51 -11.65 -10.16 19.04
CA SER A 51 -11.29 -10.70 17.73
C SER A 51 -11.84 -9.77 16.65
N HIS A 52 -11.09 -8.74 16.31
CA HIS A 52 -11.29 -8.01 15.06
C HIS A 52 -10.06 -8.21 14.18
N SER A 53 -10.12 -9.29 13.39
CA SER A 53 -9.23 -9.51 12.25
C SER A 53 -9.49 -8.44 11.18
N LEU A 54 -8.44 -7.78 10.74
CA LEU A 54 -8.43 -6.86 9.63
C LEU A 54 -8.52 -7.65 8.32
N PRO A 55 -9.67 -7.70 7.61
CA PRO A 55 -9.85 -8.62 6.47
C PRO A 55 -8.99 -8.28 5.24
N LEU A 56 -8.56 -7.03 5.10
CA LEU A 56 -7.87 -6.55 3.89
C LEU A 56 -6.36 -6.80 3.87
N LEU A 57 -5.72 -7.00 5.03
CA LEU A 57 -4.29 -7.32 5.07
C LEU A 57 -4.02 -8.78 4.73
N SER A 58 -4.99 -9.68 5.00
CA SER A 58 -4.87 -11.10 4.65
C SER A 58 -4.98 -11.36 3.15
N SER A 59 -5.71 -10.53 2.39
CA SER A 59 -5.87 -10.72 0.94
C SER A 59 -4.62 -10.43 0.13
N LEU A 60 -3.71 -9.60 0.64
CA LEU A 60 -2.42 -9.33 -0.02
C LEU A 60 -1.43 -10.50 0.12
N PHE A 61 -1.70 -11.44 1.03
CA PHE A 61 -0.85 -12.60 1.31
C PHE A 61 -1.53 -13.95 1.05
N VAL A 62 -2.79 -13.95 0.61
CA VAL A 62 -3.51 -15.20 0.31
C VAL A 62 -3.01 -15.74 -1.02
N GLN A 63 -2.14 -16.74 -0.94
CA GLN A 63 -2.00 -17.71 -2.02
C GLN A 63 -3.21 -18.63 -2.00
N THR A 64 -3.85 -18.78 -3.14
CA THR A 64 -4.95 -19.69 -3.40
C THR A 64 -4.72 -21.08 -2.77
N LYS A 65 -5.47 -21.40 -1.74
CA LYS A 65 -5.66 -22.79 -1.35
C LYS A 65 -6.62 -23.39 -2.36
N SER A 66 -6.11 -24.23 -3.25
CA SER A 66 -6.91 -25.14 -4.06
C SER A 66 -7.62 -26.13 -3.14
N ASN A 67 -8.92 -26.03 -3.03
CA ASN A 67 -9.75 -27.11 -2.50
C ASN A 67 -10.38 -27.87 -3.66
N PRO A 68 -10.31 -29.21 -3.68
CA PRO A 68 -10.99 -30.02 -4.67
C PRO A 68 -12.41 -30.39 -4.19
N SER A 69 -13.28 -30.52 -5.17
CA SER A 69 -14.59 -31.15 -5.16
C SER A 69 -15.83 -30.28 -4.95
N HIS A 70 -16.61 -30.09 -6.03
CA HIS A 70 -17.93 -30.67 -6.12
C HIS A 70 -18.44 -30.73 -7.59
N LYS A 71 -19.19 -31.80 -7.83
CA LYS A 71 -19.60 -32.40 -9.09
C LYS A 71 -20.82 -31.74 -9.73
N PHE A 72 -20.84 -31.77 -11.11
CA PHE A 72 -21.94 -32.08 -12.04
C PHE A 72 -23.19 -31.20 -12.06
N SER A 73 -23.63 -30.71 -13.24
CA SER A 73 -24.34 -31.49 -14.28
C SER A 73 -24.69 -30.65 -15.54
N HIS A 74 -24.49 -31.30 -16.71
CA HIS A 74 -25.21 -31.25 -18.00
C HIS A 74 -25.47 -29.98 -18.80
N MET A 75 -24.73 -29.89 -19.90
CA MET A 75 -24.98 -29.69 -21.34
C MET A 75 -26.39 -29.24 -21.83
N PRO A 76 -26.55 -28.58 -23.07
CA PRO A 76 -26.02 -29.10 -24.32
C PRO A 76 -25.48 -28.08 -25.36
N THR A 77 -24.72 -28.63 -26.29
CA THR A 77 -24.18 -28.26 -27.60
C THR A 77 -24.99 -27.37 -28.53
N HIS A 78 -24.33 -26.45 -29.28
CA HIS A 78 -24.41 -26.41 -30.74
C HIS A 78 -23.22 -25.68 -31.37
N LEU A 79 -22.77 -26.25 -32.50
CA LEU A 79 -21.63 -25.87 -33.35
C LEU A 79 -21.88 -24.57 -34.15
N SER A 80 -20.80 -23.81 -34.45
CA SER A 80 -20.40 -23.54 -35.83
C SER A 80 -19.01 -22.91 -35.91
N LYS A 81 -18.27 -23.35 -36.97
CA LYS A 81 -16.89 -23.00 -37.33
C LYS A 81 -16.83 -21.64 -38.03
N SER A 82 -15.70 -20.93 -37.88
CA SER A 82 -14.82 -20.51 -38.99
C SER A 82 -13.64 -19.64 -38.51
N GLU A 83 -12.42 -20.10 -38.78
CA GLU A 83 -11.22 -19.45 -39.33
C GLU A 83 -10.66 -18.21 -38.63
N ALA A 84 -9.58 -18.38 -37.93
CA ALA A 84 -8.15 -18.15 -38.17
C ALA A 84 -7.76 -16.76 -38.69
N LEU A 85 -6.96 -16.04 -37.88
CA LEU A 85 -5.63 -15.52 -38.27
C LEU A 85 -4.91 -14.88 -37.05
N SER A 86 -3.68 -15.25 -36.95
CA SER A 86 -2.55 -15.04 -36.10
C SER A 86 -2.22 -13.63 -35.60
N ALA A 87 -1.73 -13.54 -34.42
CA ALA A 87 -0.52 -12.93 -33.83
C ALA A 87 -0.82 -12.50 -32.39
N GLY A 88 -0.22 -12.96 -31.36
CA GLY A 88 1.13 -13.27 -31.04
C GLY A 88 1.47 -12.61 -29.72
N THR A 89 2.00 -13.37 -28.77
CA THR A 89 2.51 -12.98 -27.45
C THR A 89 1.50 -12.88 -26.30
N GLY A 90 1.05 -14.05 -25.85
CA GLY A 90 0.40 -14.22 -24.55
C GLY A 90 1.43 -14.44 -23.44
N CYS A 91 1.26 -13.77 -22.32
CA CYS A 91 1.93 -14.06 -21.06
C CYS A 91 1.52 -15.43 -20.54
N SER A 92 2.48 -16.37 -20.56
CA SER A 92 2.38 -17.73 -20.09
C SER A 92 2.63 -17.81 -18.58
N TRP A 93 1.56 -17.86 -17.78
CA TRP A 93 1.64 -18.30 -16.37
C TRP A 93 0.50 -19.26 -15.97
N MET A 94 -0.10 -19.91 -16.94
CA MET A 94 -1.00 -21.03 -16.68
C MET A 94 -0.76 -22.12 -17.71
N GLN A 95 0.15 -23.03 -17.43
CA GLN A 95 0.12 -24.39 -17.96
C GLN A 95 1.27 -25.20 -17.37
N ASN A 96 0.93 -26.03 -16.41
CA ASN A 96 1.48 -27.38 -16.29
C ASN A 96 0.68 -28.13 -15.21
N ASN A 97 -0.41 -28.71 -15.66
CA ASN A 97 -0.97 -29.94 -15.10
C ASN A 97 -2.09 -30.43 -16.02
N SER A 98 -1.72 -31.15 -17.04
CA SER A 98 -2.60 -32.12 -17.66
C SER A 98 -1.73 -33.11 -18.43
N MET A 99 -1.74 -34.33 -18.00
CA MET A 99 -1.82 -35.56 -18.79
C MET A 99 -1.38 -36.76 -17.96
N LEU A 100 -2.34 -37.52 -17.55
CA LEU A 100 -2.20 -38.94 -17.39
C LEU A 100 -3.49 -39.59 -17.93
N GLN A 101 -3.36 -40.12 -19.13
CA GLN A 101 -4.34 -41.03 -19.73
C GLN A 101 -4.13 -42.42 -19.20
N SER A 102 -5.26 -43.08 -19.01
CA SER A 102 -5.51 -44.47 -18.67
C SER A 102 -4.90 -45.47 -19.65
N GLY A 103 -4.41 -46.56 -19.10
CA GLY A 103 -4.08 -47.81 -19.83
C GLY A 103 -3.95 -48.98 -18.86
N GLU A 104 -4.78 -49.97 -19.09
CA GLU A 104 -4.97 -51.21 -18.31
C GLU A 104 -3.75 -52.14 -18.29
N GLY A 105 -3.65 -52.98 -17.24
CA GLY A 105 -2.95 -54.25 -17.27
C GLY A 105 -2.01 -54.51 -16.09
N CYS A 106 -2.44 -55.33 -15.14
CA CYS A 106 -1.61 -56.09 -14.16
C CYS A 106 -0.81 -57.21 -14.85
N PRO A 107 0.34 -57.76 -14.36
CA PRO A 107 0.49 -58.35 -13.02
C PRO A 107 1.87 -58.17 -12.33
N ASP A 108 1.84 -58.47 -11.00
CA ASP A 108 2.88 -58.83 -10.05
C ASP A 108 4.37 -58.80 -10.45
N LEU A 109 5.16 -58.02 -9.67
CA LEU A 109 6.49 -58.42 -9.19
C LEU A 109 6.95 -57.52 -8.03
N LYS A 110 7.17 -58.15 -6.90
CA LYS A 110 7.78 -57.56 -5.69
C LYS A 110 9.20 -57.09 -6.02
N GLN A 111 9.48 -55.83 -5.85
CA GLN A 111 10.81 -55.33 -5.50
C GLN A 111 10.68 -53.89 -5.00
N GLY A 112 11.38 -53.58 -3.92
CA GLY A 112 11.28 -52.36 -3.14
C GLY A 112 11.54 -51.10 -3.97
N LEU A 113 10.54 -50.23 -4.07
CA LEU A 113 10.64 -48.89 -4.57
C LEU A 113 10.91 -47.94 -3.41
N VAL A 114 12.17 -47.49 -3.38
CA VAL A 114 12.55 -46.28 -2.66
C VAL A 114 11.72 -45.16 -3.25
N CYS A 115 10.75 -44.64 -2.49
CA CYS A 115 10.09 -43.38 -2.80
C CYS A 115 11.12 -42.26 -2.82
N SER A 116 11.59 -41.89 -4.00
CA SER A 116 12.26 -40.62 -4.18
C SER A 116 11.20 -39.52 -3.98
N ALA A 117 11.24 -38.92 -2.80
CA ALA A 117 10.46 -37.72 -2.49
C ALA A 117 10.79 -36.65 -3.53
N ILE A 118 9.78 -36.21 -4.25
CA ILE A 118 9.85 -34.97 -5.05
C ILE A 118 10.23 -33.85 -4.08
N PRO A 119 11.30 -33.08 -4.34
CA PRO A 119 11.66 -31.96 -3.49
C PRO A 119 10.57 -30.90 -3.65
N THR A 120 9.65 -30.80 -2.71
CA THR A 120 8.95 -29.54 -2.47
C THR A 120 10.01 -28.52 -2.08
N GLU A 121 10.33 -27.60 -2.96
CA GLU A 121 11.22 -26.48 -2.68
C GLU A 121 10.66 -25.63 -1.53
N ARG A 122 10.96 -26.07 -0.32
CA ARG A 122 10.96 -25.22 0.85
C ARG A 122 12.36 -24.61 0.91
N ALA A 123 12.52 -23.45 0.31
CA ALA A 123 13.69 -22.62 0.58
C ALA A 123 13.62 -22.14 2.03
N GLN A 124 13.98 -23.00 2.97
CA GLN A 124 14.27 -22.60 4.33
C GLN A 124 15.61 -21.88 4.29
N VAL A 125 15.60 -20.60 4.68
CA VAL A 125 16.83 -19.91 5.07
C VAL A 125 17.32 -20.66 6.30
N SER A 126 18.35 -21.49 6.13
CA SER A 126 18.79 -22.43 7.16
C SER A 126 19.88 -21.85 8.07
N SER A 127 20.45 -20.68 7.70
CA SER A 127 21.50 -20.04 8.49
C SER A 127 21.41 -18.51 8.37
N VAL A 128 22.05 -17.79 9.28
CA VAL A 128 22.22 -16.34 9.22
C VAL A 128 22.98 -15.93 7.94
N GLN A 129 23.89 -16.79 7.48
CA GLN A 129 24.65 -16.55 6.23
C GLN A 129 23.75 -16.60 5.00
N ASP A 130 22.81 -17.56 4.95
CA ASP A 130 21.82 -17.64 3.86
C ASP A 130 20.89 -16.42 3.86
N LEU A 131 20.48 -15.97 5.04
CA LEU A 131 19.69 -14.74 5.19
C LEU A 131 20.50 -13.51 4.71
N PHE A 132 21.74 -13.39 5.12
CA PHE A 132 22.62 -12.31 4.68
C PHE A 132 22.78 -12.29 3.15
N ALA A 133 23.06 -13.46 2.55
CA ALA A 133 23.17 -13.57 1.09
C ALA A 133 21.86 -13.20 0.40
N PHE A 134 20.71 -13.64 0.96
CA PHE A 134 19.39 -13.29 0.46
C PHE A 134 19.14 -11.77 0.52
N ILE A 135 19.41 -11.11 1.65
CA ILE A 135 19.27 -9.66 1.78
C ILE A 135 20.13 -8.94 0.74
N CYS A 136 21.40 -9.33 0.62
CA CYS A 136 22.33 -8.71 -0.32
C CYS A 136 21.96 -8.91 -1.79
N SER A 137 21.10 -9.87 -2.12
CA SER A 137 20.60 -10.07 -3.48
C SER A 137 19.40 -9.18 -3.83
N GLY A 138 18.91 -8.39 -2.88
CA GLY A 138 17.74 -7.51 -3.09
C GLY A 138 18.06 -6.36 -4.05
N PRO A 139 17.14 -6.03 -4.99
CA PRO A 139 17.39 -5.02 -6.04
C PRO A 139 17.55 -3.59 -5.50
N LEU A 140 17.10 -3.33 -4.27
CA LEU A 140 17.19 -2.00 -3.67
C LEU A 140 18.48 -1.79 -2.88
N ILE A 141 19.25 -2.81 -2.59
CA ILE A 141 20.44 -2.73 -1.75
C ILE A 141 21.50 -1.79 -2.36
N ASP A 142 21.90 -2.05 -3.59
CA ASP A 142 22.89 -1.20 -4.28
C ASP A 142 22.31 0.18 -4.59
N LYS A 143 21.03 0.25 -4.96
CA LYS A 143 20.33 1.51 -5.27
C LYS A 143 20.26 2.47 -4.09
N MET A 144 20.18 1.95 -2.87
CA MET A 144 20.13 2.73 -1.64
C MET A 144 21.54 2.91 -1.01
N GLY A 145 22.59 2.41 -1.65
CA GLY A 145 23.97 2.52 -1.16
C GLY A 145 24.27 1.70 0.09
N PHE A 146 23.55 0.60 0.31
CA PHE A 146 23.86 -0.32 1.40
C PHE A 146 25.04 -1.19 1.04
N SER A 147 26.17 -1.05 1.78
CA SER A 147 27.30 -1.96 1.61
C SER A 147 27.06 -3.29 2.34
N LYS A 148 27.64 -4.37 1.81
CA LYS A 148 27.53 -5.71 2.42
C LYS A 148 28.05 -5.73 3.85
N GLU A 149 29.11 -4.96 4.13
CA GLU A 149 29.69 -4.84 5.48
C GLU A 149 28.67 -4.24 6.44
N LYS A 150 28.03 -3.10 6.07
CA LYS A 150 26.98 -2.47 6.90
C LYS A 150 25.78 -3.39 7.15
N ILE A 151 25.39 -4.19 6.15
CA ILE A 151 24.32 -5.18 6.32
C ILE A 151 24.75 -6.26 7.30
N GLY A 152 25.97 -6.80 7.16
CA GLY A 152 26.54 -7.79 8.06
C GLY A 152 26.60 -7.31 9.50
N ASP A 153 27.14 -6.10 9.72
CA ASP A 153 27.24 -5.47 11.04
C ASP A 153 25.87 -5.18 11.70
N SER A 154 24.82 -5.09 10.90
CA SER A 154 23.46 -4.79 11.36
C SER A 154 22.45 -5.92 11.16
N ILE A 155 22.90 -7.15 10.88
CA ILE A 155 22.03 -8.28 10.54
C ILE A 155 20.96 -8.53 11.63
N ASP A 156 21.30 -8.36 12.90
CA ASP A 156 20.37 -8.51 14.02
C ASP A 156 19.21 -7.51 13.95
N LYS A 157 19.46 -6.29 13.45
CA LYS A 157 18.40 -5.29 13.23
C LYS A 157 17.46 -5.72 12.11
N TRP A 158 17.99 -6.30 11.02
CA TRP A 158 17.16 -6.83 9.94
C TRP A 158 16.24 -7.95 10.43
N ILE A 159 16.76 -8.86 11.25
CA ILE A 159 15.98 -9.92 11.88
C ILE A 159 14.90 -9.32 12.80
N ALA A 160 15.25 -8.33 13.62
CA ALA A 160 14.29 -7.66 14.50
C ALA A 160 13.17 -6.96 13.71
N TYR A 161 13.50 -6.26 12.63
CA TYR A 161 12.49 -5.62 11.77
C TYR A 161 11.59 -6.64 11.07
N ASN A 162 12.14 -7.78 10.63
CA ASN A 162 11.34 -8.88 10.12
C ASN A 162 10.34 -9.40 11.17
N SER A 163 10.80 -9.61 12.42
CA SER A 163 9.92 -10.05 13.51
C SER A 163 8.81 -9.03 13.81
N TYR A 164 9.10 -7.73 13.73
CA TYR A 164 8.08 -6.68 13.85
C TYR A 164 7.06 -6.75 12.71
N LEU A 165 7.51 -6.89 11.45
CA LEU A 165 6.62 -7.03 10.31
C LEU A 165 5.78 -8.30 10.38
N CYS A 166 6.37 -9.42 10.78
CA CYS A 166 5.62 -10.67 11.01
C CYS A 166 4.50 -10.47 12.04
N ARG A 167 4.78 -9.76 13.13
CA ARG A 167 3.77 -9.42 14.14
C ARG A 167 2.68 -8.52 13.58
N LEU A 168 3.06 -7.47 12.82
CA LEU A 168 2.11 -6.56 12.19
C LEU A 168 1.14 -7.28 11.26
N PHE A 169 1.67 -8.16 10.41
CA PHE A 169 0.89 -8.90 9.41
C PHE A 169 0.36 -10.25 9.91
N GLN A 170 0.51 -10.56 11.21
CA GLN A 170 0.07 -11.80 11.85
C GLN A 170 0.62 -13.06 11.16
N LEU A 171 1.88 -13.00 10.74
CA LEU A 171 2.59 -14.08 10.08
C LEU A 171 3.53 -14.80 11.07
N ASN A 172 3.72 -16.11 10.83
CA ASN A 172 4.73 -16.86 11.56
C ASN A 172 6.09 -16.70 10.88
N GLU A 173 7.07 -16.13 11.57
CA GLU A 173 8.39 -15.84 11.03
C GLU A 173 9.18 -17.09 10.61
N LEU A 174 8.89 -18.24 11.22
CA LEU A 174 9.51 -19.52 10.86
C LEU A 174 8.99 -20.11 9.54
N TYR A 175 7.83 -19.66 9.08
CA TYR A 175 7.12 -20.22 7.92
C TYR A 175 6.80 -19.17 6.84
N LEU A 176 7.61 -18.12 6.74
CA LEU A 176 7.44 -17.14 5.68
C LEU A 176 7.62 -17.78 4.30
N THR A 177 6.67 -17.54 3.42
CA THR A 177 6.77 -17.89 2.01
C THR A 177 7.84 -17.05 1.32
N PHE A 178 8.34 -17.52 0.17
CA PHE A 178 9.34 -16.75 -0.59
C PHE A 178 8.84 -15.33 -0.96
N PRO A 179 7.62 -15.13 -1.47
CA PRO A 179 7.10 -13.78 -1.72
C PRO A 179 7.04 -12.89 -0.46
N GLN A 180 6.71 -13.46 0.71
CA GLN A 180 6.72 -12.72 1.97
C GLN A 180 8.15 -12.29 2.37
N LYS A 181 9.14 -13.18 2.21
CA LYS A 181 10.54 -12.85 2.45
C LYS A 181 11.02 -11.74 1.52
N VAL A 182 10.71 -11.83 0.22
CA VAL A 182 11.02 -10.76 -0.76
C VAL A 182 10.37 -9.44 -0.33
N ARG A 183 9.09 -9.47 0.06
CA ARG A 183 8.36 -8.28 0.50
C ARG A 183 9.01 -7.61 1.70
N PHE A 184 9.50 -8.38 2.68
CA PHE A 184 10.10 -7.82 3.88
C PHE A 184 11.56 -7.44 3.67
N PHE A 185 12.40 -8.36 3.20
CA PHE A 185 13.84 -8.14 3.14
C PHE A 185 14.33 -7.39 1.89
N HIS A 186 13.59 -7.45 0.78
CA HIS A 186 13.98 -6.74 -0.44
C HIS A 186 13.19 -5.45 -0.66
N TYR A 187 12.13 -5.20 0.14
CA TYR A 187 11.27 -4.04 -0.04
C TYR A 187 11.10 -3.22 1.24
N TYR A 188 10.30 -3.71 2.22
CA TYR A 188 9.87 -2.87 3.34
C TYR A 188 11.02 -2.47 4.26
N ILE A 189 11.90 -3.39 4.62
CA ILE A 189 13.04 -3.11 5.50
C ILE A 189 14.05 -2.18 4.82
N PRO A 190 14.50 -2.42 3.57
CA PRO A 190 15.37 -1.46 2.87
C PRO A 190 14.78 -0.05 2.80
N VAL A 191 13.50 0.08 2.44
CA VAL A 191 12.82 1.40 2.37
C VAL A 191 12.75 2.05 3.75
N PHE A 192 12.45 1.29 4.80
CA PHE A 192 12.48 1.79 6.18
C PHE A 192 13.86 2.33 6.56
N LEU A 193 14.92 1.58 6.29
CA LEU A 193 16.29 1.99 6.59
C LEU A 193 16.71 3.23 5.80
N TRP A 194 16.30 3.34 4.55
CA TRP A 194 16.50 4.56 3.76
C TRP A 194 15.79 5.76 4.40
N CYS A 195 14.54 5.60 4.84
CA CYS A 195 13.82 6.65 5.55
C CYS A 195 14.53 7.06 6.85
N GLU A 196 15.04 6.08 7.62
CA GLU A 196 15.81 6.35 8.85
C GLU A 196 17.08 7.17 8.58
N ASP A 197 17.76 6.89 7.47
CA ASP A 197 18.92 7.66 7.04
C ASP A 197 18.54 9.10 6.69
N GLN A 198 17.48 9.29 5.90
CA GLN A 198 16.96 10.62 5.55
C GLN A 198 16.53 11.43 6.79
N ILE A 199 15.85 10.80 7.75
CA ILE A 199 15.47 11.44 9.01
C ILE A 199 16.70 11.82 9.82
N SER A 200 17.71 10.94 9.89
CA SER A 200 18.94 11.19 10.62
C SER A 200 19.72 12.37 10.03
N GLN A 201 19.82 12.45 8.70
CA GLN A 201 20.40 13.59 7.99
C GLN A 201 19.62 14.89 8.25
N HIS A 202 18.28 14.82 8.32
CA HIS A 202 17.46 15.98 8.66
C HIS A 202 17.78 16.47 10.08
N VAL A 203 17.73 15.57 11.05
CA VAL A 203 17.97 15.89 12.46
C VAL A 203 19.37 16.50 12.67
N SER A 204 20.39 15.99 11.98
CA SER A 204 21.77 16.48 12.10
C SER A 204 21.98 17.94 11.66
N LYS A 205 21.01 18.53 10.95
CA LYS A 205 21.04 19.94 10.53
C LYS A 205 20.67 20.90 11.67
N PHE A 206 20.13 20.39 12.79
CA PHE A 206 19.68 21.19 13.93
C PHE A 206 20.64 21.04 15.11
N LYS A 207 20.75 22.10 15.91
CA LYS A 207 21.56 22.11 17.13
C LYS A 207 20.78 21.54 18.31
N ASP A 208 21.52 21.11 19.33
CA ASP A 208 20.89 20.63 20.57
C ASP A 208 19.97 21.69 21.19
N GLY A 209 18.72 21.30 21.47
CA GLY A 209 17.71 22.15 22.04
C GLY A 209 16.88 22.97 21.04
N GLU A 210 17.16 22.86 19.75
CA GLU A 210 16.29 23.46 18.74
C GLU A 210 15.02 22.63 18.51
N ASP A 211 13.92 23.30 18.21
CA ASP A 211 12.66 22.67 17.80
C ASP A 211 12.81 22.08 16.40
N ILE A 212 12.84 20.76 16.28
CA ILE A 212 12.99 20.06 15.00
C ILE A 212 11.60 19.83 14.39
N PRO A 213 11.28 20.43 13.23
CA PRO A 213 10.04 20.12 12.52
C PRO A 213 10.00 18.67 12.06
N PRO A 214 8.82 18.01 12.05
CA PRO A 214 8.68 16.65 11.52
C PRO A 214 9.19 16.56 10.09
N PHE A 215 9.89 15.47 9.78
CA PHE A 215 10.38 15.18 8.45
C PHE A 215 9.25 14.61 7.59
N VAL A 216 8.85 15.32 6.53
CA VAL A 216 7.75 14.89 5.65
C VAL A 216 8.30 14.08 4.49
N ILE A 217 7.88 12.82 4.38
CA ILE A 217 8.21 11.91 3.28
C ILE A 217 6.99 11.75 2.40
N GLY A 218 7.11 12.14 1.12
CA GLY A 218 6.06 11.97 0.11
C GLY A 218 6.09 10.60 -0.54
N PHE A 219 4.92 9.97 -0.67
CA PHE A 219 4.74 8.72 -1.39
C PHE A 219 3.92 8.96 -2.63
N SER A 220 4.56 8.94 -3.79
CA SER A 220 3.89 9.04 -5.08
C SER A 220 3.81 7.67 -5.74
N ALA A 221 2.59 7.19 -5.95
CA ALA A 221 2.43 5.87 -6.52
C ALA A 221 1.02 5.64 -7.07
N PRO A 222 0.87 4.96 -8.23
CA PRO A 222 -0.43 4.62 -8.80
C PRO A 222 -1.30 3.82 -7.83
N GLN A 223 -2.60 3.81 -8.10
CA GLN A 223 -3.55 3.04 -7.30
C GLN A 223 -3.27 1.54 -7.43
N GLY A 224 -3.45 0.80 -6.34
CA GLY A 224 -3.29 -0.65 -6.34
C GLY A 224 -1.85 -1.17 -6.21
N CYS A 225 -0.81 -0.33 -6.34
CA CYS A 225 0.60 -0.74 -6.22
C CYS A 225 1.06 -1.11 -4.80
N GLY A 226 0.20 -1.00 -3.79
CA GLY A 226 0.53 -1.32 -2.40
C GLY A 226 1.05 -0.15 -1.56
N LYS A 227 0.91 1.09 -2.04
CA LYS A 227 1.32 2.33 -1.38
C LYS A 227 0.89 2.42 0.09
N THR A 228 -0.40 2.27 0.35
CA THR A 228 -0.97 2.35 1.71
C THR A 228 -0.43 1.24 2.63
N THR A 229 -0.20 0.03 2.09
CA THR A 229 0.37 -1.09 2.86
C THR A 229 1.82 -0.81 3.24
N LEU A 230 2.61 -0.25 2.31
CA LEU A 230 3.99 0.17 2.60
C LEU A 230 4.00 1.28 3.66
N ALA A 231 3.20 2.34 3.49
CA ALA A 231 3.11 3.43 4.46
C ALA A 231 2.70 2.92 5.86
N PHE A 232 1.75 1.98 5.92
CA PHE A 232 1.34 1.34 7.17
C PHE A 232 2.47 0.52 7.82
N ALA A 233 3.22 -0.23 7.03
CA ALA A 233 4.37 -0.99 7.52
C ALA A 233 5.47 -0.07 8.07
N LEU A 234 5.76 1.03 7.38
CA LEU A 234 6.76 2.01 7.81
C LEU A 234 6.31 2.75 9.07
N ASP A 235 5.06 3.21 9.13
CA ASP A 235 4.49 3.86 10.32
C ASP A 235 4.59 2.95 11.55
N TYR A 236 4.28 1.66 11.39
CA TYR A 236 4.45 0.68 12.46
C TYR A 236 5.90 0.51 12.87
N LEU A 237 6.83 0.36 11.92
CA LEU A 237 8.26 0.24 12.20
C LEU A 237 8.79 1.49 12.92
N PHE A 238 8.42 2.69 12.50
CA PHE A 238 8.78 3.93 13.20
C PHE A 238 8.33 3.90 14.65
N ARG A 239 7.08 3.55 14.90
CA ARG A 239 6.53 3.51 16.26
C ARG A 239 7.22 2.48 17.16
N VAL A 240 7.46 1.26 16.66
CA VAL A 240 8.12 0.22 17.47
C VAL A 240 9.62 0.49 17.68
N THR A 241 10.23 1.35 16.86
CA THR A 241 11.61 1.82 17.02
C THR A 241 11.71 3.14 17.79
N GLY A 242 10.59 3.63 18.34
CA GLY A 242 10.57 4.79 19.25
C GLY A 242 10.39 6.14 18.57
N ARG A 243 10.03 6.18 17.27
CA ARG A 243 9.71 7.44 16.59
C ARG A 243 8.21 7.70 16.60
N LYS A 244 7.79 8.94 16.90
CA LYS A 244 6.41 9.37 16.71
C LYS A 244 6.18 9.70 15.23
N SER A 245 5.25 8.99 14.59
CA SER A 245 4.91 9.13 13.19
C SER A 245 3.43 9.44 12.98
N ALA A 246 3.11 10.08 11.87
CA ALA A 246 1.74 10.27 11.39
C ALA A 246 1.64 9.97 9.90
N THR A 247 0.49 9.44 9.47
CA THR A 247 0.21 9.18 8.05
C THR A 247 -0.98 10.00 7.60
N ILE A 248 -0.83 10.64 6.45
CA ILE A 248 -1.85 11.46 5.79
C ILE A 248 -1.94 11.04 4.33
N SER A 249 -3.14 11.05 3.78
CA SER A 249 -3.38 10.81 2.35
C SER A 249 -3.87 12.10 1.68
N ILE A 250 -3.53 12.30 0.41
CA ILE A 250 -4.18 13.37 -0.39
C ILE A 250 -5.69 13.18 -0.46
N ASP A 251 -6.15 11.93 -0.36
CA ASP A 251 -7.57 11.58 -0.36
C ASP A 251 -8.33 12.15 0.86
N ASP A 252 -7.62 12.47 1.96
CA ASP A 252 -8.22 13.11 3.14
C ASP A 252 -8.62 14.58 2.88
N PHE A 253 -8.13 15.16 1.79
CA PHE A 253 -8.37 16.55 1.39
C PHE A 253 -9.36 16.69 0.24
N TYR A 254 -10.08 15.66 -0.18
CA TYR A 254 -11.11 15.84 -1.20
C TYR A 254 -12.14 16.90 -0.77
N LEU A 255 -12.70 17.59 -1.76
CA LEU A 255 -13.80 18.52 -1.57
C LEU A 255 -14.98 17.82 -0.89
N THR A 256 -15.77 18.59 -0.15
CA THR A 256 -17.08 18.10 0.33
C THR A 256 -17.96 17.66 -0.84
N ALA A 257 -18.98 16.87 -0.57
CA ALA A 257 -19.95 16.48 -1.58
C ALA A 257 -20.55 17.68 -2.34
N GLU A 258 -20.83 18.78 -1.63
CA GLU A 258 -21.29 20.05 -2.23
C GLU A 258 -20.20 20.69 -3.10
N GLY A 259 -18.96 20.75 -2.60
CA GLY A 259 -17.81 21.29 -3.35
C GLY A 259 -17.57 20.51 -4.65
N GLN A 260 -17.62 19.18 -4.59
CA GLN A 260 -17.49 18.32 -5.77
C GLN A 260 -18.65 18.50 -6.75
N ALA A 261 -19.88 18.72 -6.26
CA ALA A 261 -21.01 19.03 -7.12
C ALA A 261 -20.85 20.36 -7.87
N LYS A 262 -20.31 21.40 -7.20
CA LYS A 262 -19.97 22.69 -7.82
C LYS A 262 -18.88 22.55 -8.88
N LEU A 263 -17.82 21.78 -8.57
CA LEU A 263 -16.73 21.50 -9.52
C LEU A 263 -17.26 20.84 -10.79
N ARG A 264 -18.07 19.80 -10.65
CA ARG A 264 -18.72 19.09 -11.77
C ARG A 264 -19.60 20.03 -12.61
N GLU A 265 -20.40 20.84 -11.95
CA GLU A 265 -21.28 21.80 -12.64
C GLU A 265 -20.48 22.83 -13.45
N ALA A 266 -19.38 23.35 -12.89
CA ALA A 266 -18.49 24.30 -13.56
C ALA A 266 -17.72 23.67 -14.74
N ASN A 267 -17.61 22.32 -14.77
CA ASN A 267 -16.86 21.58 -15.77
C ASN A 267 -17.74 20.53 -16.47
N ARG A 268 -18.98 20.90 -16.82
CA ARG A 268 -19.91 19.99 -17.48
C ARG A 268 -19.30 19.37 -18.73
N GLY A 269 -19.41 18.05 -18.83
CA GLY A 269 -18.86 17.28 -19.95
C GLY A 269 -17.40 16.84 -19.77
N ASN A 270 -16.76 17.23 -18.66
CA ASN A 270 -15.42 16.71 -18.30
C ASN A 270 -15.59 15.52 -17.36
N ALA A 271 -15.45 14.29 -17.88
CA ALA A 271 -15.58 13.06 -17.09
C ALA A 271 -14.50 12.92 -16.01
N LEU A 272 -13.33 13.55 -16.18
CA LEU A 272 -12.23 13.50 -15.22
C LEU A 272 -12.49 14.33 -13.95
N LEU A 273 -13.46 15.26 -13.99
CA LEU A 273 -13.85 16.13 -12.87
C LEU A 273 -15.29 15.86 -12.38
N GLU A 274 -15.95 14.85 -12.95
CA GLU A 274 -17.31 14.47 -12.52
C GLU A 274 -17.32 13.92 -11.08
N PHE A 275 -16.32 13.13 -10.75
CA PHE A 275 -16.12 12.55 -9.42
C PHE A 275 -14.80 13.05 -8.83
N ARG A 276 -14.62 12.84 -7.51
CA ARG A 276 -13.34 13.10 -6.85
C ARG A 276 -12.23 12.24 -7.46
N GLY A 277 -11.01 12.77 -7.45
CA GLY A 277 -9.82 12.04 -7.88
C GLY A 277 -8.76 12.97 -8.47
N ASN A 278 -9.03 13.55 -9.63
CA ASN A 278 -8.09 14.38 -10.36
C ASN A 278 -7.88 15.78 -9.73
N ALA A 279 -6.84 16.49 -10.19
CA ALA A 279 -6.52 17.83 -9.71
C ALA A 279 -7.68 18.80 -9.93
N GLY A 280 -8.02 19.53 -8.88
CA GLY A 280 -9.22 20.38 -8.77
C GLY A 280 -10.25 19.83 -7.81
N SER A 281 -10.21 18.51 -7.48
CA SER A 281 -11.16 17.88 -6.56
C SER A 281 -10.72 17.92 -5.09
N HIS A 282 -9.69 18.70 -4.74
CA HIS A 282 -9.13 18.79 -3.40
C HIS A 282 -9.32 20.18 -2.79
N ASP A 283 -9.55 20.22 -1.48
CA ASP A 283 -9.53 21.43 -0.68
C ASP A 283 -8.07 21.76 -0.32
N LEU A 284 -7.45 22.54 -1.20
CA LEU A 284 -6.03 22.89 -1.07
C LEU A 284 -5.78 23.78 0.16
N GLN A 285 -6.77 24.60 0.55
CA GLN A 285 -6.63 25.44 1.75
C GLN A 285 -6.57 24.58 3.01
N LEU A 286 -7.50 23.64 3.17
CA LEU A 286 -7.49 22.68 4.29
C LEU A 286 -6.16 21.92 4.34
N SER A 287 -5.62 21.52 3.18
CA SER A 287 -4.35 20.79 3.13
C SER A 287 -3.17 21.67 3.56
N VAL A 288 -3.08 22.92 3.13
CA VAL A 288 -2.05 23.88 3.54
C VAL A 288 -2.13 24.14 5.05
N GLU A 289 -3.33 24.38 5.57
CA GLU A 289 -3.55 24.61 7.01
C GLU A 289 -3.11 23.38 7.81
N THR A 290 -3.48 22.19 7.36
CA THR A 290 -3.12 20.91 8.03
C THR A 290 -1.60 20.69 8.01
N LEU A 291 -0.96 20.78 6.85
CA LEU A 291 0.49 20.55 6.73
C LEU A 291 1.30 21.60 7.48
N THR A 292 0.82 22.86 7.48
CA THR A 292 1.43 23.93 8.28
C THR A 292 1.27 23.70 9.77
N ALA A 293 0.11 23.21 10.24
CA ALA A 293 -0.09 22.87 11.65
C ALA A 293 0.80 21.69 12.06
N ILE A 294 0.91 20.65 11.22
CA ILE A 294 1.79 19.48 11.46
C ILE A 294 3.24 19.93 11.61
N SER A 295 3.75 20.83 10.77
CA SER A 295 5.14 21.31 10.85
C SER A 295 5.48 21.97 12.18
N LYS A 296 4.46 22.36 12.98
CA LYS A 296 4.59 22.96 14.31
C LYS A 296 4.45 21.96 15.47
N LEU A 297 4.22 20.69 15.19
CA LEU A 297 4.12 19.66 16.23
C LEU A 297 5.52 19.23 16.73
N THR A 298 6.27 20.18 17.25
CA THR A 298 7.66 20.04 17.72
C THR A 298 7.78 19.82 19.22
N LYS A 299 6.70 20.03 20.00
CA LYS A 299 6.71 19.99 21.46
C LYS A 299 5.70 19.01 22.02
N GLU A 300 6.02 18.43 23.18
CA GLU A 300 5.07 17.63 23.94
C GLU A 300 3.82 18.42 24.31
N GLY A 301 2.68 17.72 24.32
CA GLY A 301 1.37 18.30 24.66
C GLY A 301 0.74 19.15 23.55
N THR A 302 1.45 19.45 22.46
CA THR A 302 0.84 20.06 21.28
C THR A 302 0.03 19.02 20.52
N LYS A 303 -1.25 19.33 20.28
CA LYS A 303 -2.17 18.40 19.65
C LYS A 303 -2.90 19.02 18.49
N MET A 304 -3.27 18.21 17.52
CA MET A 304 -4.19 18.57 16.44
C MET A 304 -4.99 17.38 15.97
N LYS A 305 -6.10 17.64 15.28
CA LYS A 305 -6.88 16.60 14.59
C LYS A 305 -6.52 16.56 13.12
N LEU A 306 -6.37 15.34 12.58
CA LEU A 306 -6.12 15.13 11.16
C LEU A 306 -7.44 15.00 10.38
N PRO A 307 -7.64 15.75 9.30
CA PRO A 307 -8.80 15.56 8.43
C PRO A 307 -8.96 14.11 7.99
N ARG A 308 -10.21 13.71 7.80
CA ARG A 308 -10.57 12.41 7.21
C ARG A 308 -11.69 12.58 6.22
N TYR A 309 -11.67 11.73 5.21
CA TYR A 309 -12.67 11.69 4.17
C TYR A 309 -13.42 10.36 4.19
N ASP A 310 -14.74 10.42 4.28
CA ASP A 310 -15.61 9.24 4.18
C ASP A 310 -15.94 8.97 2.71
N LYS A 311 -15.24 7.99 2.13
CA LYS A 311 -15.45 7.58 0.73
C LYS A 311 -16.80 6.88 0.51
N SER A 312 -17.44 6.39 1.58
CA SER A 312 -18.70 5.65 1.51
C SER A 312 -19.93 6.55 1.50
N ALA A 313 -19.81 7.77 2.00
CA ALA A 313 -20.90 8.73 2.05
C ALA A 313 -21.54 8.94 0.66
N TYR A 314 -22.84 9.23 0.66
CA TYR A 314 -23.62 9.49 -0.56
C TYR A 314 -23.48 8.37 -1.63
N ASN A 315 -23.64 7.12 -1.19
CA ASN A 315 -23.53 5.93 -2.06
C ASN A 315 -22.20 5.86 -2.81
N GLY A 316 -21.09 6.08 -2.09
CA GLY A 316 -19.74 6.00 -2.66
C GLY A 316 -19.25 7.28 -3.34
N ARG A 317 -20.06 8.35 -3.42
CA ARG A 317 -19.62 9.64 -3.94
C ARG A 317 -18.67 10.35 -2.99
N GLY A 318 -18.79 10.06 -1.67
CA GLY A 318 -17.92 10.54 -0.61
C GLY A 318 -18.24 11.92 -0.11
N ASP A 319 -17.81 12.19 1.12
CA ASP A 319 -17.84 13.51 1.76
C ASP A 319 -16.73 13.62 2.79
N ARG A 320 -16.47 14.82 3.26
CA ARG A 320 -15.59 15.05 4.41
C ARG A 320 -16.21 14.42 5.66
N ALA A 321 -15.44 13.64 6.38
CA ALA A 321 -15.89 13.07 7.66
C ALA A 321 -16.11 14.18 8.69
N ASP A 322 -17.04 13.96 9.62
CA ASP A 322 -17.29 14.90 10.71
C ASP A 322 -16.01 15.19 11.50
N PRO A 323 -15.63 16.46 11.71
CA PRO A 323 -14.41 16.83 12.45
C PRO A 323 -14.33 16.25 13.86
N SER A 324 -15.47 15.88 14.49
CA SER A 324 -15.48 15.20 15.79
C SER A 324 -14.82 13.82 15.72
N THR A 325 -14.88 13.15 14.56
CA THR A 325 -14.33 11.81 14.33
C THR A 325 -12.87 11.82 13.86
N TRP A 326 -12.32 12.98 13.58
CA TRP A 326 -10.94 13.08 13.12
C TRP A 326 -9.98 12.62 14.21
N PRO A 327 -9.00 11.75 13.90
CA PRO A 327 -8.03 11.28 14.87
C PRO A 327 -7.15 12.43 15.34
N GLU A 328 -6.90 12.45 16.66
CA GLU A 328 -5.97 13.39 17.28
C GLU A 328 -4.55 12.83 17.21
N ILE A 329 -3.60 13.67 16.86
CA ILE A 329 -2.16 13.41 16.92
C ILE A 329 -1.50 14.39 17.88
N GLU A 330 -0.40 13.94 18.53
CA GLU A 330 0.31 14.71 19.54
C GLU A 330 1.81 14.75 19.22
N GLY A 331 2.39 15.96 19.30
CA GLY A 331 3.82 16.20 19.18
C GLY A 331 4.65 15.67 20.37
N PRO A 332 6.00 15.72 20.28
CA PRO A 332 6.71 16.05 19.04
C PRO A 332 6.61 14.92 18.02
N LEU A 333 6.31 15.24 16.78
CA LEU A 333 6.38 14.26 15.67
C LEU A 333 7.81 14.20 15.12
N THR A 334 8.28 13.01 14.79
CA THR A 334 9.56 12.83 14.09
C THR A 334 9.38 12.80 12.58
N VAL A 335 8.34 12.10 12.10
CA VAL A 335 8.13 11.86 10.68
C VAL A 335 6.65 11.90 10.31
N VAL A 336 6.38 12.39 9.10
CA VAL A 336 5.04 12.36 8.48
C VAL A 336 5.15 11.63 7.15
N LEU A 337 4.32 10.61 6.96
CA LEU A 337 4.17 9.89 5.70
C LEU A 337 2.99 10.50 4.96
N TYR A 338 3.25 11.22 3.88
CA TYR A 338 2.23 11.88 3.07
C TYR A 338 2.09 11.14 1.74
N GLU A 339 0.98 10.45 1.55
CA GLU A 339 0.78 9.55 0.42
C GLU A 339 -0.27 10.05 -0.57
N GLY A 340 -0.01 9.82 -1.86
CA GLY A 340 -0.97 10.14 -2.90
C GLY A 340 -0.66 9.50 -4.25
N TRP A 341 -1.70 9.31 -5.08
CA TRP A 341 -1.54 8.73 -6.39
C TRP A 341 -1.01 9.73 -7.45
N MET A 342 -1.24 11.02 -7.23
CA MET A 342 -0.81 12.11 -8.11
C MET A 342 0.16 13.09 -7.42
N LEU A 343 0.63 12.75 -6.22
CA LEU A 343 1.53 13.58 -5.44
C LEU A 343 2.84 13.78 -6.22
N GLY A 344 3.30 15.03 -6.36
CA GLY A 344 4.50 15.36 -7.12
C GLY A 344 4.32 15.43 -8.64
N PHE A 345 3.09 15.34 -9.17
CA PHE A 345 2.86 15.59 -10.60
C PHE A 345 3.15 17.05 -10.95
N LYS A 346 3.79 17.25 -12.11
CA LYS A 346 4.08 18.60 -12.65
C LYS A 346 3.05 18.99 -13.70
N PRO A 347 2.59 20.25 -13.73
CA PRO A 347 1.89 20.76 -14.91
C PRO A 347 2.77 20.60 -16.15
N LEU A 348 2.16 20.19 -17.26
CA LEU A 348 2.84 19.98 -18.53
C LEU A 348 2.34 21.01 -19.56
N PRO A 349 3.04 21.20 -20.72
CA PRO A 349 2.52 21.98 -21.82
C PRO A 349 1.13 21.51 -22.25
N VAL A 350 0.22 22.44 -22.50
CA VAL A 350 -1.20 22.14 -22.80
C VAL A 350 -1.35 21.18 -24.00
N GLU A 351 -0.50 21.31 -24.99
CA GLU A 351 -0.51 20.47 -26.20
C GLU A 351 -0.18 19.02 -25.87
N VAL A 352 0.71 18.79 -24.90
CA VAL A 352 1.12 17.44 -24.46
C VAL A 352 -0.05 16.74 -23.76
N VAL A 353 -0.70 17.41 -22.82
CA VAL A 353 -1.83 16.81 -22.10
C VAL A 353 -3.04 16.61 -22.99
N LYS A 354 -3.31 17.55 -23.92
CA LYS A 354 -4.42 17.43 -24.89
C LYS A 354 -4.21 16.33 -25.90
N ALA A 355 -2.95 16.01 -26.24
CA ALA A 355 -2.64 14.88 -27.10
C ALA A 355 -2.99 13.54 -26.46
N VAL A 356 -2.97 13.46 -25.13
CA VAL A 356 -3.41 12.26 -24.37
C VAL A 356 -4.93 12.24 -24.22
N ASP A 357 -5.50 13.32 -23.66
CA ASP A 357 -6.95 13.51 -23.52
C ASP A 357 -7.24 15.01 -23.43
N PRO A 358 -8.12 15.58 -24.29
CA PRO A 358 -8.48 16.98 -24.25
C PRO A 358 -9.05 17.45 -22.89
N GLN A 359 -9.67 16.55 -22.12
CA GLN A 359 -10.24 16.87 -20.81
C GLN A 359 -9.19 17.13 -19.74
N LEU A 360 -7.93 16.70 -19.97
CA LEU A 360 -6.80 16.99 -19.08
C LEU A 360 -6.39 18.47 -19.06
N GLU A 361 -6.81 19.29 -20.04
CA GLU A 361 -6.46 20.71 -20.05
C GLU A 361 -6.85 21.41 -18.73
N THR A 362 -8.08 21.20 -18.26
CA THR A 362 -8.54 21.77 -16.98
C THR A 362 -7.84 21.13 -15.77
N VAL A 363 -7.62 19.82 -15.79
CA VAL A 363 -6.90 19.10 -14.73
C VAL A 363 -5.48 19.63 -14.61
N ASN A 364 -4.79 19.82 -15.75
CA ASN A 364 -3.43 20.33 -15.82
C ASN A 364 -3.32 21.77 -15.28
N LYS A 365 -4.29 22.63 -15.62
CA LYS A 365 -4.37 23.97 -15.07
C LYS A 365 -4.59 23.98 -13.55
N ASN A 366 -5.48 23.12 -13.06
CA ASN A 366 -5.70 22.98 -11.63
C ASN A 366 -4.43 22.54 -10.91
N LEU A 367 -3.62 21.66 -11.55
CA LEU A 367 -2.39 21.10 -10.98
C LEU A 367 -1.33 22.17 -10.65
N GLU A 368 -1.38 23.36 -11.28
CA GLU A 368 -0.45 24.47 -11.02
C GLU A 368 -0.41 24.89 -9.54
N ALA A 369 -1.54 24.77 -8.83
CA ALA A 369 -1.64 25.15 -7.42
C ALA A 369 -1.09 24.09 -6.44
N TYR A 370 -0.79 22.88 -6.89
CA TYR A 370 -0.50 21.75 -6.00
C TYR A 370 0.92 21.79 -5.42
N PHE A 371 1.88 22.36 -6.14
CA PHE A 371 3.22 22.58 -5.60
C PHE A 371 3.17 23.38 -4.29
N ASP A 372 2.48 24.52 -4.31
CA ASP A 372 2.37 25.38 -3.13
C ASP A 372 1.51 24.78 -2.02
N ALA A 373 0.55 23.93 -2.38
CA ALA A 373 -0.32 23.31 -1.41
C ALA A 373 0.29 22.07 -0.76
N TRP A 374 1.11 21.29 -1.48
CA TRP A 374 1.59 19.98 -1.06
C TRP A 374 3.09 19.78 -1.17
N ASP A 375 3.64 19.88 -2.38
CA ASP A 375 4.97 19.37 -2.70
C ASP A 375 6.08 20.12 -1.95
N LYS A 376 5.94 21.42 -1.74
CA LYS A 376 6.91 22.22 -0.99
C LYS A 376 7.10 21.80 0.48
N PHE A 377 6.14 21.11 1.07
CA PHE A 377 6.25 20.58 2.44
C PHE A 377 7.09 19.29 2.52
N ILE A 378 7.24 18.60 1.40
CA ILE A 378 7.90 17.30 1.32
C ILE A 378 9.42 17.49 1.26
N LYS A 379 10.15 16.70 2.05
CA LYS A 379 11.61 16.80 2.18
C LYS A 379 12.33 15.61 1.56
N ALA A 380 11.64 14.47 1.45
CA ALA A 380 12.15 13.30 0.73
C ALA A 380 10.99 12.58 0.03
N TRP A 381 11.29 11.86 -1.04
CA TRP A 381 10.29 11.24 -1.89
C TRP A 381 10.53 9.76 -2.08
N ILE A 382 9.46 8.99 -2.02
CA ILE A 382 9.41 7.61 -2.49
C ILE A 382 8.43 7.58 -3.66
N VAL A 383 8.95 7.25 -4.84
CA VAL A 383 8.16 7.12 -6.07
C VAL A 383 8.11 5.65 -6.44
N ILE A 384 6.92 5.07 -6.48
CA ILE A 384 6.74 3.70 -6.96
C ILE A 384 6.46 3.77 -8.47
N LYS A 385 7.40 3.24 -9.24
CA LYS A 385 7.35 3.20 -10.70
C LYS A 385 6.77 1.88 -11.16
N ILE A 386 5.78 1.95 -12.04
CA ILE A 386 5.16 0.82 -12.72
C ILE A 386 5.50 0.85 -14.20
N LYS A 387 5.58 -0.31 -14.82
CA LYS A 387 5.90 -0.43 -16.24
C LYS A 387 4.78 0.08 -17.14
N ASP A 388 3.54 -0.29 -16.81
CA ASP A 388 2.36 0.04 -17.60
C ASP A 388 1.19 0.42 -16.68
N PRO A 389 0.57 1.60 -16.85
CA PRO A 389 -0.60 2.00 -16.09
C PRO A 389 -1.81 1.07 -16.21
N SER A 390 -1.90 0.23 -17.23
CA SER A 390 -2.98 -0.75 -17.40
C SER A 390 -3.06 -1.76 -16.23
N CYS A 391 -1.94 -2.05 -15.56
CA CYS A 391 -1.92 -2.94 -14.40
C CYS A 391 -2.75 -2.41 -13.21
N VAL A 392 -3.05 -1.11 -13.16
CA VAL A 392 -3.92 -0.51 -12.14
C VAL A 392 -5.32 -1.12 -12.19
N TYR A 393 -5.83 -1.43 -13.39
CA TYR A 393 -7.12 -2.11 -13.55
C TYR A 393 -7.10 -3.50 -12.91
N GLU A 394 -6.09 -4.32 -13.25
CA GLU A 394 -5.95 -5.66 -12.71
C GLU A 394 -5.81 -5.64 -11.18
N TRP A 395 -5.02 -4.73 -10.65
CA TRP A 395 -4.84 -4.61 -9.21
C TRP A 395 -6.10 -4.14 -8.49
N ARG A 396 -6.87 -3.24 -9.11
CA ARG A 396 -8.15 -2.81 -8.54
C ARG A 396 -9.16 -3.93 -8.57
N LEU A 397 -9.27 -4.63 -9.70
CA LEU A 397 -10.17 -5.77 -9.86
C LEU A 397 -9.88 -6.87 -8.82
N GLN A 398 -8.61 -7.23 -8.63
CA GLN A 398 -8.19 -8.18 -7.58
C GLN A 398 -8.68 -7.76 -6.19
N ALA A 399 -8.55 -6.47 -5.85
CA ALA A 399 -9.00 -5.96 -4.56
C ALA A 399 -10.52 -6.06 -4.39
N GLU A 400 -11.29 -5.73 -5.42
CA GLU A 400 -12.75 -5.79 -5.40
C GLU A 400 -13.27 -7.23 -5.36
N ILE A 401 -12.62 -8.15 -6.10
CA ILE A 401 -12.93 -9.59 -6.03
C ILE A 401 -12.72 -10.09 -4.59
N ALA A 402 -11.57 -9.78 -4.00
CA ALA A 402 -11.27 -10.21 -2.63
C ALA A 402 -12.27 -9.63 -1.60
N MET A 403 -12.75 -8.40 -1.80
CA MET A 403 -13.80 -7.81 -0.96
C MET A 403 -15.13 -8.57 -1.10
N ARG A 404 -15.55 -8.87 -2.32
CA ARG A 404 -16.77 -9.63 -2.60
C ARG A 404 -16.71 -11.05 -2.03
N GLU A 405 -15.57 -11.73 -2.18
CA GLU A 405 -15.33 -13.07 -1.60
C GLU A 405 -15.36 -13.07 -0.06
N ALA A 406 -14.95 -11.96 0.56
CA ALA A 406 -15.05 -11.78 2.01
C ALA A 406 -16.46 -11.39 2.48
N GLY A 407 -17.45 -11.31 1.57
CA GLY A 407 -18.83 -10.95 1.87
C GLY A 407 -19.08 -9.46 2.06
N ASN A 408 -18.12 -8.63 1.67
CA ASN A 408 -18.24 -7.17 1.72
C ASN A 408 -18.77 -6.61 0.39
N PRO A 409 -19.43 -5.44 0.40
CA PRO A 409 -19.78 -4.76 -0.84
C PRO A 409 -18.53 -4.41 -1.63
N GLY A 410 -18.51 -4.76 -2.91
CA GLY A 410 -17.43 -4.43 -3.84
C GLY A 410 -18.01 -4.03 -5.20
N MET A 411 -17.25 -3.25 -5.96
CA MET A 411 -17.62 -2.86 -7.32
C MET A 411 -17.71 -4.08 -8.24
N SER A 412 -18.62 -4.03 -9.23
CA SER A 412 -18.62 -4.96 -10.36
C SER A 412 -17.39 -4.72 -11.25
N ASP A 413 -17.13 -5.66 -12.16
CA ASP A 413 -15.99 -5.54 -13.08
C ASP A 413 -16.17 -4.33 -14.02
N GLU A 414 -17.41 -4.02 -14.44
CA GLU A 414 -17.75 -2.85 -15.25
C GLU A 414 -17.55 -1.55 -14.45
N GLU A 415 -17.97 -1.53 -13.18
CA GLU A 415 -17.74 -0.37 -12.30
C GLU A 415 -16.25 -0.13 -12.03
N VAL A 416 -15.46 -1.19 -11.88
CA VAL A 416 -13.99 -1.08 -11.78
C VAL A 416 -13.39 -0.49 -13.05
N LYS A 417 -13.84 -0.93 -14.21
CA LYS A 417 -13.39 -0.41 -15.51
C LYS A 417 -13.71 1.08 -15.66
N ASP A 418 -14.95 1.47 -15.35
CA ASP A 418 -15.37 2.87 -15.35
C ASP A 418 -14.56 3.71 -14.34
N PHE A 419 -14.37 3.20 -13.13
CA PHE A 419 -13.59 3.87 -12.11
C PHE A 419 -12.15 4.11 -12.55
N VAL A 420 -11.45 3.10 -13.05
CA VAL A 420 -10.03 3.21 -13.46
C VAL A 420 -9.87 4.09 -14.70
N SER A 421 -10.84 4.07 -15.63
CA SER A 421 -10.78 4.87 -16.86
C SER A 421 -10.62 6.38 -16.61
N ARG A 422 -11.07 6.89 -15.46
CA ARG A 422 -10.96 8.30 -15.08
C ARG A 422 -9.56 8.71 -14.60
N TYR A 423 -8.70 7.75 -14.28
CA TYR A 423 -7.33 8.00 -13.83
C TYR A 423 -6.29 7.73 -14.92
N LEU A 424 -6.59 6.83 -15.86
CA LEU A 424 -5.65 6.44 -16.91
C LEU A 424 -5.13 7.61 -17.74
N PRO A 425 -5.95 8.61 -18.16
CA PRO A 425 -5.42 9.76 -18.89
C PRO A 425 -4.34 10.53 -18.10
N ALA A 426 -4.55 10.74 -16.80
CA ALA A 426 -3.57 11.40 -15.96
C ALA A 426 -2.30 10.55 -15.79
N TYR A 427 -2.41 9.22 -15.65
CA TYR A 427 -1.25 8.35 -15.61
C TYR A 427 -0.45 8.41 -16.91
N HIS A 428 -1.10 8.33 -18.07
CA HIS A 428 -0.42 8.42 -19.35
C HIS A 428 0.26 9.77 -19.59
N ALA A 429 -0.33 10.86 -19.11
CA ALA A 429 0.24 12.18 -19.25
C ALA A 429 1.41 12.45 -18.28
N TYR A 430 1.24 12.16 -16.99
CA TYR A 430 2.15 12.68 -15.96
C TYR A 430 3.19 11.68 -15.46
N LEU A 431 2.93 10.35 -15.49
CA LEU A 431 3.90 9.37 -15.00
C LEU A 431 5.23 9.37 -15.76
N PRO A 432 5.27 9.55 -17.10
CA PRO A 432 6.55 9.62 -17.79
C PRO A 432 7.48 10.70 -17.24
N THR A 433 6.96 11.91 -17.02
CA THR A 433 7.72 13.03 -16.45
C THR A 433 8.10 12.77 -14.99
N LEU A 434 7.17 12.27 -14.18
CA LEU A 434 7.45 11.89 -12.80
C LEU A 434 8.60 10.88 -12.68
N TYR A 435 8.67 9.91 -13.60
CA TYR A 435 9.67 8.84 -13.56
C TYR A 435 11.03 9.27 -14.13
N SER A 436 11.05 10.22 -15.03
CA SER A 436 12.30 10.71 -15.66
C SER A 436 12.92 11.90 -14.94
N GLU A 437 12.10 12.79 -14.39
CA GLU A 437 12.54 14.05 -13.78
C GLU A 437 12.35 14.09 -12.26
N GLY A 438 11.65 13.08 -11.69
CA GLY A 438 11.25 13.10 -10.28
C GLY A 438 10.02 13.98 -10.00
N PRO A 439 9.54 13.96 -8.76
CA PRO A 439 8.44 14.81 -8.29
C PRO A 439 8.71 16.29 -8.43
N ASN A 440 7.64 17.09 -8.48
CA ASN A 440 7.74 18.53 -8.62
C ASN A 440 8.52 19.17 -7.46
N GLY A 441 9.65 19.83 -7.78
CA GLY A 441 10.54 20.44 -6.79
C GLY A 441 11.35 19.47 -5.93
N SER A 442 11.41 18.20 -6.31
CA SER A 442 12.22 17.21 -5.58
C SER A 442 13.72 17.37 -5.84
N ASP A 443 14.51 16.94 -4.83
CA ASP A 443 15.95 16.79 -4.95
C ASP A 443 16.27 15.31 -5.24
N PRO A 444 17.07 15.00 -6.28
CA PRO A 444 17.47 13.63 -6.59
C PRO A 444 18.14 12.89 -5.43
N GLU A 445 18.94 13.58 -4.58
CA GLU A 445 19.59 12.98 -3.42
C GLU A 445 18.60 12.55 -2.32
N HIS A 446 17.42 13.17 -2.30
CA HIS A 446 16.32 12.88 -1.39
C HIS A 446 15.14 12.19 -2.08
N THR A 447 15.39 11.55 -3.25
CA THR A 447 14.34 10.88 -4.05
C THR A 447 14.70 9.42 -4.31
N LEU A 448 13.84 8.52 -3.85
CA LEU A 448 13.96 7.08 -4.07
C LEU A 448 12.89 6.63 -5.07
N ILE A 449 13.31 6.24 -6.27
CA ILE A 449 12.40 5.67 -7.28
C ILE A 449 12.52 4.15 -7.22
N ILE A 450 11.42 3.47 -6.95
CA ILE A 450 11.33 2.00 -6.82
C ILE A 450 10.48 1.48 -7.97
N GLU A 451 11.09 0.75 -8.88
CA GLU A 451 10.36 0.03 -9.94
C GLU A 451 9.84 -1.29 -9.38
N ILE A 452 8.57 -1.60 -9.68
CA ILE A 452 7.92 -2.82 -9.23
C ILE A 452 7.37 -3.63 -10.40
N ASP A 453 7.34 -4.96 -10.23
CA ASP A 453 6.68 -5.90 -11.12
C ASP A 453 5.15 -5.95 -10.92
N ASP A 454 4.46 -6.76 -11.72
CA ASP A 454 3.01 -6.97 -11.62
C ASP A 454 2.61 -7.62 -10.27
N GLY A 455 3.53 -8.33 -9.63
CA GLY A 455 3.39 -8.86 -8.27
C GLY A 455 3.64 -7.82 -7.18
N ARG A 456 3.91 -6.58 -7.54
CA ARG A 456 4.27 -5.46 -6.64
C ARG A 456 5.57 -5.69 -5.87
N ASN A 457 6.51 -6.47 -6.42
CA ASN A 457 7.84 -6.64 -5.84
C ASN A 457 8.83 -5.69 -6.52
N PRO A 458 9.81 -5.14 -5.80
CA PRO A 458 10.85 -4.30 -6.40
C PRO A 458 11.73 -5.12 -7.35
N ILE A 459 12.10 -4.49 -8.47
CA ILE A 459 12.94 -5.04 -9.52
C ILE A 459 14.10 -4.11 -9.86
#